data_d45870fb88b2541b834f47efa1ecfc64
#
_entry.id   d45870fb88b2541b834f47efa1ecfc64
#
_cell.length_a   1.000
_cell.length_b   1.000
_cell.length_c   1.000
_cell.angle_alpha   90.00
_cell.angle_beta   90.00
_cell.angle_gamma   90.00
#
_symmetry.space_group_name_H-M   'P 1'
#
loop_
_entity.id
_entity.type
_entity.pdbx_description
1 polymer ?
#
loop_
_entity_poly.entity_id
_entity_poly.type
_entity_poly.pdbx_seq_one_letter_code
_entity_poly.pdbx_strand_id
1 'polypeptide(L)'
;MAVQSDYRYTLDAGEKHTFDVISFKLTEGLSEPFRLELMLSSFDPNISFSALMDQSVTFTFWQGEQPVRYLNGIVTSFGLGKTGFVRTHYQMVVEPALARAAFQSDSRIFQHQNSEKIIRTLLQKNRVEKVSFEPLPSDWEREYCVQYRETDLAFIERLAAEEGWYYYFDHRADNHELRFGHQSIASPILGTLTYNAKPAGDRSFACLWRFDYCRKVTTTSQTLRDYTFLNPNYNLEHQHHSQASALTDSDTSKNFLGID
;
A
#
# COMPACT_ATOMS: atom_id res chain seq x y z
N MET A 1 -30.77 -20.23 15.65
CA MET A 1 -29.53 -20.03 16.40
C MET A 1 -28.80 -18.89 15.71
N ALA A 2 -28.43 -17.84 16.43
CA ALA A 2 -27.55 -16.80 15.86
C ALA A 2 -26.20 -17.47 15.62
N VAL A 3 -25.76 -17.53 14.38
CA VAL A 3 -24.42 -18.00 14.04
C VAL A 3 -23.48 -16.86 14.43
N GLN A 4 -22.66 -17.10 15.43
CA GLN A 4 -21.60 -16.18 15.82
C GLN A 4 -20.66 -16.03 14.62
N SER A 5 -20.15 -14.81 14.35
CA SER A 5 -19.23 -14.64 13.21
C SER A 5 -18.00 -15.51 13.42
N ASP A 6 -17.74 -16.43 12.49
CA ASP A 6 -16.58 -17.32 12.52
C ASP A 6 -15.29 -16.59 12.13
N TYR A 7 -15.28 -15.25 12.15
CA TYR A 7 -14.09 -14.46 11.89
C TYR A 7 -13.14 -14.50 13.08
N ARG A 8 -11.91 -14.93 12.82
CA ARG A 8 -10.81 -14.84 13.77
C ARG A 8 -9.59 -14.23 13.10
N TYR A 9 -8.67 -13.74 13.90
CA TYR A 9 -7.46 -13.08 13.46
C TYR A 9 -6.28 -13.67 14.18
N THR A 10 -5.21 -13.98 13.45
CA THR A 10 -3.97 -14.51 14.03
C THR A 10 -2.78 -13.72 13.55
N LEU A 11 -1.78 -13.59 14.41
CA LEU A 11 -0.49 -12.99 14.09
C LEU A 11 0.59 -14.06 14.24
N ASP A 12 1.29 -14.35 13.18
CA ASP A 12 2.53 -15.12 13.19
C ASP A 12 3.71 -14.14 13.24
N ALA A 13 4.42 -14.16 14.36
CA ALA A 13 5.61 -13.36 14.62
C ALA A 13 6.84 -14.25 14.87
N GLY A 14 6.84 -15.46 14.28
CA GLY A 14 7.84 -16.49 14.46
C GLY A 14 7.57 -17.41 15.67
N GLU A 15 8.22 -18.55 15.69
CA GLU A 15 7.93 -19.65 16.64
C GLU A 15 8.12 -19.31 18.12
N LYS A 16 8.85 -18.23 18.43
CA LYS A 16 9.20 -17.88 19.82
C LYS A 16 8.15 -17.06 20.55
N HIS A 17 7.22 -16.44 19.83
CA HIS A 17 6.30 -15.47 20.42
C HIS A 17 4.87 -15.76 20.01
N THR A 18 4.00 -16.00 20.97
CA THR A 18 2.57 -16.23 20.75
C THR A 18 1.78 -15.02 21.21
N PHE A 19 1.00 -14.47 20.29
CA PHE A 19 0.11 -13.36 20.55
C PHE A 19 -1.33 -13.71 20.23
N ASP A 20 -2.25 -13.31 21.10
CA ASP A 20 -3.66 -13.24 20.79
C ASP A 20 -4.00 -11.80 20.32
N VAL A 21 -4.71 -11.69 19.22
CA VAL A 21 -5.14 -10.41 18.66
C VAL A 21 -6.38 -9.92 19.41
N ILE A 22 -6.30 -8.76 20.08
CA ILE A 22 -7.43 -8.13 20.76
C ILE A 22 -8.21 -7.26 19.78
N SER A 23 -7.51 -6.41 19.03
CA SER A 23 -8.08 -5.54 18.01
C SER A 23 -7.02 -5.14 16.98
N PHE A 24 -7.49 -4.71 15.84
CA PHE A 24 -6.62 -4.18 14.80
C PHE A 24 -7.26 -3.01 14.06
N LYS A 25 -6.42 -2.20 13.46
CA LYS A 25 -6.80 -1.20 12.48
C LYS A 25 -5.85 -1.30 11.29
N LEU A 26 -6.41 -1.53 10.10
CA LEU A 26 -5.68 -1.59 8.85
C LEU A 26 -6.03 -0.37 8.01
N THR A 27 -5.00 0.33 7.53
CA THR A 27 -5.12 1.42 6.56
C THR A 27 -4.35 1.01 5.31
N GLU A 28 -5.00 1.05 4.16
CA GLU A 28 -4.44 0.71 2.86
C GLU A 28 -4.87 1.73 1.82
N GLY A 29 -4.03 2.00 0.85
CA GLY A 29 -4.29 2.90 -0.27
C GLY A 29 -3.46 2.54 -1.49
N LEU A 30 -3.82 3.10 -2.64
CA LEU A 30 -2.97 3.08 -3.82
C LEU A 30 -1.89 4.15 -3.66
N SER A 31 -0.65 3.81 -4.00
CA SER A 31 0.52 4.68 -3.85
C SER A 31 0.77 5.15 -2.41
N GLU A 32 0.41 4.29 -1.45
CA GLU A 32 0.66 4.50 -0.03
C GLU A 32 1.12 3.20 0.63
N PRO A 33 2.16 3.23 1.49
CA PRO A 33 2.49 2.09 2.34
C PRO A 33 1.32 1.75 3.26
N PHE A 34 0.91 0.49 3.30
CA PHE A 34 -0.12 0.08 4.26
C PHE A 34 0.39 0.19 5.70
N ARG A 35 -0.55 0.37 6.63
CA ARG A 35 -0.27 0.42 8.07
C ARG A 35 -1.28 -0.41 8.84
N LEU A 36 -0.78 -1.45 9.53
CA LEU A 36 -1.56 -2.30 10.41
C LEU A 36 -1.17 -2.00 11.87
N GLU A 37 -2.10 -1.47 12.62
CA GLU A 37 -1.98 -1.21 14.06
C GLU A 37 -2.66 -2.34 14.82
N LEU A 38 -1.92 -3.01 15.70
CA LEU A 38 -2.38 -4.17 16.45
C LEU A 38 -2.37 -3.90 17.95
N MET A 39 -3.46 -4.27 18.61
CA MET A 39 -3.50 -4.48 20.03
C MET A 39 -3.44 -5.98 20.30
N LEU A 40 -2.46 -6.41 21.05
CA LEU A 40 -2.12 -7.82 21.26
C LEU A 40 -2.14 -8.18 22.76
N SER A 41 -2.31 -9.45 23.07
CA SER A 41 -2.05 -9.98 24.41
C SER A 41 -1.17 -11.23 24.36
N SER A 42 -0.30 -11.38 25.35
CA SER A 42 0.55 -12.56 25.52
C SER A 42 0.61 -12.97 26.98
N PHE A 43 0.89 -14.23 27.24
CA PHE A 43 1.23 -14.73 28.57
C PHE A 43 2.67 -14.39 28.98
N ASP A 44 3.54 -14.07 28.01
CA ASP A 44 4.92 -13.68 28.30
C ASP A 44 4.97 -12.15 28.57
N PRO A 45 5.34 -11.72 29.80
CA PRO A 45 5.46 -10.31 30.15
C PRO A 45 6.79 -9.69 29.72
N ASN A 46 7.75 -10.51 29.24
CA ASN A 46 9.13 -10.11 29.02
C ASN A 46 9.58 -10.29 27.55
N ILE A 47 8.68 -10.05 26.61
CA ILE A 47 9.02 -10.16 25.18
C ILE A 47 10.06 -9.10 24.80
N SER A 48 11.17 -9.57 24.22
CA SER A 48 12.26 -8.69 23.79
C SER A 48 11.86 -7.85 22.60
N PHE A 49 11.92 -6.52 22.72
CA PHE A 49 11.65 -5.60 21.62
C PHE A 49 12.63 -5.79 20.45
N SER A 50 13.91 -5.98 20.76
CA SER A 50 14.94 -6.18 19.74
C SER A 50 14.77 -7.46 18.92
N ALA A 51 14.08 -8.45 19.48
CA ALA A 51 13.81 -9.70 18.77
C ALA A 51 12.66 -9.59 17.75
N LEU A 52 11.81 -8.58 17.90
CA LEU A 52 10.65 -8.36 17.01
C LEU A 52 10.84 -7.20 16.01
N MET A 53 11.59 -6.17 16.41
CA MET A 53 11.78 -5.02 15.52
C MET A 53 12.46 -5.41 14.20
N ASP A 54 11.92 -4.90 13.09
CA ASP A 54 12.34 -5.17 11.71
C ASP A 54 12.20 -6.65 11.27
N GLN A 55 11.49 -7.48 12.07
CA GLN A 55 11.19 -8.87 11.72
C GLN A 55 9.91 -8.95 10.87
N SER A 56 9.90 -9.92 9.95
CA SER A 56 8.73 -10.22 9.14
C SER A 56 7.65 -10.89 9.98
N VAL A 57 6.42 -10.45 9.81
CA VAL A 57 5.23 -11.02 10.45
C VAL A 57 4.11 -11.21 9.43
N THR A 58 3.24 -12.18 9.70
CA THR A 58 2.05 -12.43 8.88
C THR A 58 0.79 -12.35 9.73
N PHE A 59 -0.10 -11.44 9.36
CA PHE A 59 -1.42 -11.32 9.93
C PHE A 59 -2.44 -12.01 9.03
N THR A 60 -3.21 -12.95 9.59
CA THR A 60 -4.15 -13.76 8.82
C THR A 60 -5.58 -13.53 9.27
N PHE A 61 -6.45 -13.28 8.32
CA PHE A 61 -7.89 -13.21 8.47
C PHE A 61 -8.46 -14.60 8.17
N TRP A 62 -9.24 -15.15 9.11
CA TRP A 62 -9.87 -16.45 8.97
C TRP A 62 -11.38 -16.31 8.95
N GLN A 63 -12.03 -17.16 8.16
CA GLN A 63 -13.47 -17.42 8.24
C GLN A 63 -13.66 -18.91 8.53
N GLY A 64 -14.06 -19.24 9.75
CA GLY A 64 -13.98 -20.60 10.25
C GLY A 64 -12.54 -21.10 10.25
N GLU A 65 -12.29 -22.19 9.54
CA GLU A 65 -10.92 -22.77 9.40
C GLU A 65 -10.21 -22.34 8.10
N GLN A 66 -10.84 -21.53 7.25
CA GLN A 66 -10.27 -21.10 5.98
C GLN A 66 -9.60 -19.74 6.13
N PRO A 67 -8.34 -19.58 5.71
CA PRO A 67 -7.72 -18.26 5.60
C PRO A 67 -8.30 -17.54 4.39
N VAL A 68 -8.89 -16.36 4.62
CA VAL A 68 -9.52 -15.55 3.56
C VAL A 68 -8.66 -14.39 3.10
N ARG A 69 -7.71 -13.96 3.94
CA ARG A 69 -6.77 -12.89 3.59
C ARG A 69 -5.50 -12.97 4.43
N TYR A 70 -4.39 -12.63 3.80
CA TYR A 70 -3.10 -12.46 4.45
C TYR A 70 -2.65 -11.01 4.37
N LEU A 71 -1.88 -10.57 5.37
CA LEU A 71 -1.16 -9.33 5.37
C LEU A 71 0.24 -9.57 5.92
N ASN A 72 1.26 -9.40 5.07
CA ASN A 72 2.65 -9.61 5.46
C ASN A 72 3.36 -8.28 5.52
N GLY A 73 4.19 -8.07 6.53
CA GLY A 73 4.96 -6.85 6.70
C GLY A 73 6.10 -7.05 7.69
N ILE A 74 6.73 -5.95 8.05
CA ILE A 74 7.76 -5.88 9.09
C ILE A 74 7.23 -5.12 10.30
N VAL A 75 7.72 -5.47 11.47
CA VAL A 75 7.39 -4.74 12.70
C VAL A 75 8.18 -3.43 12.73
N THR A 76 7.48 -2.31 12.58
CA THR A 76 8.09 -0.96 12.62
C THR A 76 7.94 -0.29 13.99
N SER A 77 7.02 -0.77 14.83
CA SER A 77 6.88 -0.31 16.21
C SER A 77 6.36 -1.44 17.09
N PHE A 78 6.92 -1.58 18.27
CA PHE A 78 6.47 -2.53 19.28
C PHE A 78 6.54 -1.89 20.66
N GLY A 79 5.43 -1.93 21.39
CA GLY A 79 5.29 -1.26 22.68
C GLY A 79 4.62 -2.14 23.74
N LEU A 80 5.06 -1.97 24.99
CA LEU A 80 4.44 -2.60 26.15
C LEU A 80 3.25 -1.76 26.60
N GLY A 81 2.09 -2.39 26.75
CA GLY A 81 0.88 -1.80 27.30
C GLY A 81 0.69 -2.15 28.80
N LYS A 82 -0.55 -2.42 29.20
CA LYS A 82 -0.87 -2.80 30.59
C LYS A 82 -0.47 -4.23 30.85
N THR A 83 0.23 -4.47 31.97
CA THR A 83 0.51 -5.80 32.50
C THR A 83 -0.58 -6.15 33.52
N GLY A 84 -1.32 -7.23 33.25
CA GLY A 84 -2.31 -7.81 34.16
C GLY A 84 -1.73 -8.97 34.97
N PHE A 85 -2.57 -9.63 35.77
CA PHE A 85 -2.16 -10.78 36.57
C PHE A 85 -1.76 -12.00 35.74
N VAL A 86 -2.36 -12.18 34.56
CA VAL A 86 -2.20 -13.38 33.73
C VAL A 86 -1.66 -13.02 32.35
N ARG A 87 -2.04 -11.87 31.82
CA ARG A 87 -1.69 -11.46 30.47
C ARG A 87 -1.13 -10.04 30.44
N THR A 88 -0.21 -9.84 29.54
CA THR A 88 0.37 -8.53 29.24
C THR A 88 -0.11 -8.08 27.86
N HIS A 89 -0.50 -6.82 27.75
CA HIS A 89 -0.91 -6.21 26.51
C HIS A 89 0.30 -5.60 25.80
N TYR A 90 0.30 -5.72 24.48
CA TYR A 90 1.31 -5.14 23.60
C TYR A 90 0.65 -4.36 22.47
N GLN A 91 1.34 -3.36 21.98
CA GLN A 91 0.99 -2.62 20.78
C GLN A 91 2.03 -2.90 19.71
N MET A 92 1.59 -3.19 18.48
CA MET A 92 2.48 -3.47 17.38
C MET A 92 1.99 -2.71 16.14
N VAL A 93 2.93 -2.15 15.40
CA VAL A 93 2.68 -1.59 14.06
C VAL A 93 3.44 -2.41 13.06
N VAL A 94 2.73 -2.83 12.02
CA VAL A 94 3.26 -3.60 10.90
C VAL A 94 3.08 -2.78 9.63
N GLU A 95 4.16 -2.61 8.89
CA GLU A 95 4.22 -1.86 7.64
C GLU A 95 4.99 -2.65 6.58
N PRO A 96 4.87 -2.33 5.28
CA PRO A 96 5.66 -3.01 4.26
C PRO A 96 7.15 -2.72 4.44
N ALA A 97 8.01 -3.61 3.92
CA ALA A 97 9.46 -3.38 3.91
C ALA A 97 9.84 -2.06 3.22
N LEU A 98 9.01 -1.55 2.32
CA LEU A 98 9.14 -0.24 1.67
C LEU A 98 9.20 0.92 2.69
N ALA A 99 8.60 0.78 3.86
CA ALA A 99 8.64 1.81 4.91
C ALA A 99 10.07 2.16 5.35
N ARG A 100 11.03 1.23 5.22
CA ARG A 100 12.45 1.52 5.49
C ARG A 100 13.00 2.67 4.63
N ALA A 101 12.50 2.82 3.41
CA ALA A 101 12.91 3.87 2.50
C ALA A 101 12.54 5.28 2.98
N ALA A 102 11.58 5.42 3.89
CA ALA A 102 11.23 6.69 4.51
C ALA A 102 12.28 7.21 5.52
N PHE A 103 13.12 6.31 6.04
CA PHE A 103 14.14 6.67 7.05
C PHE A 103 15.51 7.00 6.47
N GLN A 104 15.68 6.84 5.15
CA GLN A 104 16.94 7.14 4.47
C GLN A 104 16.76 8.34 3.55
N SER A 105 17.53 9.38 3.79
CA SER A 105 17.60 10.58 2.94
C SER A 105 19.01 10.69 2.33
N ASP A 106 19.09 11.04 1.06
CA ASP A 106 20.36 11.11 0.36
C ASP A 106 20.35 12.20 -0.74
N SER A 107 21.55 12.45 -1.29
CA SER A 107 21.74 13.26 -2.50
C SER A 107 22.57 12.45 -3.50
N ARG A 108 21.93 11.95 -4.54
CA ARG A 108 22.53 11.06 -5.54
C ARG A 108 22.19 11.51 -6.94
N ILE A 109 23.08 11.12 -7.86
CA ILE A 109 22.92 11.34 -9.28
C ILE A 109 22.86 9.98 -9.96
N PHE A 110 21.86 9.81 -10.81
CA PHE A 110 21.69 8.68 -11.70
C PHE A 110 21.81 9.15 -13.14
N GLN A 111 22.63 8.48 -13.94
CA GLN A 111 22.89 8.85 -15.34
C GLN A 111 22.59 7.66 -16.25
N HIS A 112 21.99 7.93 -17.39
CA HIS A 112 21.69 6.93 -18.42
C HIS A 112 20.92 5.72 -17.85
N GLN A 113 19.87 5.99 -17.08
CA GLN A 113 19.01 4.98 -16.50
C GLN A 113 17.54 5.37 -16.65
N ASN A 114 16.69 4.38 -16.88
CA ASN A 114 15.25 4.57 -16.83
C ASN A 114 14.75 4.55 -15.36
N SER A 115 13.54 5.03 -15.15
CA SER A 115 12.94 5.16 -13.81
C SER A 115 12.80 3.82 -13.11
N GLU A 116 12.46 2.73 -13.83
CA GLU A 116 12.36 1.40 -13.26
C GLU A 116 13.68 0.94 -12.65
N LYS A 117 14.79 1.10 -13.38
CA LYS A 117 16.11 0.70 -12.91
C LYS A 117 16.56 1.48 -11.69
N ILE A 118 16.26 2.79 -11.66
CA ILE A 118 16.54 3.64 -10.50
C ILE A 118 15.73 3.16 -9.29
N ILE A 119 14.41 2.97 -9.45
CA ILE A 119 13.51 2.51 -8.38
C ILE A 119 13.97 1.13 -7.87
N ARG A 120 14.28 0.18 -8.74
CA ARG A 120 14.78 -1.15 -8.35
C ARG A 120 16.05 -1.06 -7.51
N THR A 121 16.98 -0.17 -7.88
CA THR A 121 18.22 0.06 -7.11
C THR A 121 17.92 0.53 -5.68
N LEU A 122 16.97 1.44 -5.53
CA LEU A 122 16.55 1.96 -4.22
C LEU A 122 15.81 0.91 -3.41
N LEU A 123 14.91 0.14 -4.03
CA LEU A 123 14.17 -0.93 -3.38
C LEU A 123 15.12 -2.03 -2.86
N GLN A 124 16.10 -2.44 -3.67
CA GLN A 124 17.11 -3.41 -3.25
C GLN A 124 17.93 -2.91 -2.07
N LYS A 125 18.36 -1.64 -2.08
CA LYS A 125 19.06 -1.00 -0.96
C LYS A 125 18.23 -1.06 0.34
N ASN A 126 16.93 -0.89 0.22
CA ASN A 126 15.98 -0.92 1.35
C ASN A 126 15.46 -2.34 1.66
N ARG A 127 16.07 -3.39 1.09
CA ARG A 127 15.71 -4.80 1.30
C ARG A 127 14.26 -5.12 0.93
N VAL A 128 13.75 -4.50 -0.14
CA VAL A 128 12.48 -4.85 -0.77
C VAL A 128 12.80 -5.80 -1.93
N GLU A 129 12.58 -7.09 -1.72
CA GLU A 129 13.07 -8.13 -2.64
C GLU A 129 12.07 -8.44 -3.76
N LYS A 130 10.78 -8.49 -3.42
CA LYS A 130 9.73 -8.88 -4.37
C LYS A 130 9.03 -7.66 -4.93
N VAL A 131 9.37 -7.32 -6.17
CA VAL A 131 8.80 -6.18 -6.88
C VAL A 131 8.57 -6.52 -8.35
N SER A 132 7.41 -6.13 -8.87
CA SER A 132 7.06 -6.19 -10.29
C SER A 132 6.59 -4.84 -10.80
N PHE A 133 6.86 -4.59 -12.08
CA PHE A 133 6.45 -3.39 -12.80
C PHE A 133 5.64 -3.79 -14.02
N GLU A 134 4.53 -3.12 -14.23
CA GLU A 134 3.83 -3.16 -15.49
C GLU A 134 4.68 -2.39 -16.54
N PRO A 135 5.01 -3.01 -17.71
CA PRO A 135 5.88 -2.38 -18.69
C PRO A 135 5.29 -1.08 -19.22
N LEU A 136 6.11 -0.04 -19.27
CA LEU A 136 5.75 1.20 -19.95
C LEU A 136 5.83 1.06 -21.47
N PRO A 137 5.07 1.86 -22.23
CA PRO A 137 5.11 1.87 -23.70
C PRO A 137 6.46 2.27 -24.28
N SER A 138 7.29 2.98 -23.53
CA SER A 138 8.59 3.46 -23.95
C SER A 138 9.67 3.11 -22.93
N ASP A 139 10.82 2.65 -23.43
CA ASP A 139 12.02 2.40 -22.62
C ASP A 139 12.93 3.62 -22.65
N TRP A 140 12.40 4.76 -22.21
CA TRP A 140 13.12 6.01 -22.22
C TRP A 140 14.15 6.07 -21.08
N GLU A 141 15.41 6.31 -21.44
CA GLU A 141 16.49 6.52 -20.49
C GLU A 141 16.67 8.02 -20.18
N ARG A 142 16.75 8.33 -18.90
CA ARG A 142 17.07 9.67 -18.43
C ARG A 142 18.56 9.93 -18.56
N GLU A 143 18.96 10.97 -19.26
CA GLU A 143 20.36 11.40 -19.31
C GLU A 143 20.88 11.73 -17.89
N TYR A 144 19.99 12.34 -17.08
CA TYR A 144 20.33 12.81 -15.76
C TYR A 144 19.09 12.77 -14.84
N CYS A 145 19.20 12.16 -13.67
CA CYS A 145 18.16 12.13 -12.66
C CYS A 145 18.78 12.30 -11.26
N VAL A 146 18.23 13.19 -10.46
CA VAL A 146 18.78 13.55 -9.14
C VAL A 146 17.78 13.26 -8.05
N GLN A 147 18.23 12.54 -7.05
CA GLN A 147 17.68 12.56 -5.70
C GLN A 147 18.38 13.70 -4.94
N TYR A 148 17.62 14.69 -4.46
CA TYR A 148 18.21 15.82 -3.74
C TYR A 148 17.51 16.09 -2.43
N ARG A 149 18.16 15.76 -1.30
CA ARG A 149 17.68 15.98 0.07
C ARG A 149 16.26 15.46 0.33
N GLU A 150 15.87 14.41 -0.37
CA GLU A 150 14.59 13.72 -0.19
C GLU A 150 14.83 12.29 0.30
N THR A 151 13.83 11.68 0.93
CA THR A 151 13.92 10.29 1.35
C THR A 151 13.89 9.36 0.14
N ASP A 152 14.43 8.15 0.29
CA ASP A 152 14.37 7.14 -0.76
C ASP A 152 12.91 6.86 -1.15
N LEU A 153 11.98 6.86 -0.18
CA LEU A 153 10.54 6.69 -0.43
C LEU A 153 9.97 7.84 -1.26
N ALA A 154 10.19 9.09 -0.85
CA ALA A 154 9.69 10.26 -1.59
C ALA A 154 10.24 10.31 -3.03
N PHE A 155 11.50 9.91 -3.22
CA PHE A 155 12.10 9.84 -4.55
C PHE A 155 11.48 8.72 -5.40
N ILE A 156 11.25 7.52 -4.83
CA ILE A 156 10.54 6.42 -5.52
C ILE A 156 9.14 6.87 -5.94
N GLU A 157 8.39 7.49 -5.02
CA GLU A 157 7.02 7.96 -5.27
C GLU A 157 6.97 9.06 -6.33
N ARG A 158 7.94 9.98 -6.31
CA ARG A 158 8.06 11.03 -7.33
C ARG A 158 8.34 10.44 -8.71
N LEU A 159 9.30 9.52 -8.83
CA LEU A 159 9.60 8.86 -10.10
C LEU A 159 8.42 8.01 -10.60
N ALA A 160 7.74 7.30 -9.70
CA ALA A 160 6.56 6.53 -10.06
C ALA A 160 5.44 7.45 -10.59
N ALA A 161 5.20 8.59 -9.92
CA ALA A 161 4.20 9.57 -10.35
C ALA A 161 4.56 10.21 -11.72
N GLU A 162 5.84 10.50 -11.98
CA GLU A 162 6.33 11.02 -13.27
C GLU A 162 6.06 10.05 -14.42
N GLU A 163 6.19 8.73 -14.18
CA GLU A 163 5.90 7.68 -15.16
C GLU A 163 4.42 7.26 -15.21
N GLY A 164 3.59 7.80 -14.32
CA GLY A 164 2.17 7.43 -14.22
C GLY A 164 1.94 6.08 -13.56
N TRP A 165 2.93 5.53 -12.85
CA TRP A 165 2.74 4.34 -12.03
C TRP A 165 2.04 4.67 -10.72
N TYR A 166 1.07 3.84 -10.36
CA TYR A 166 0.61 3.66 -8.98
C TYR A 166 1.20 2.36 -8.44
N TYR A 167 1.28 2.22 -7.13
CA TYR A 167 1.72 0.97 -6.52
C TYR A 167 0.73 0.43 -5.49
N TYR A 168 0.80 -0.87 -5.26
CA TYR A 168 0.03 -1.60 -4.26
C TYR A 168 0.76 -2.88 -3.83
N PHE A 169 0.24 -3.55 -2.81
CA PHE A 169 0.84 -4.75 -2.25
C PHE A 169 -0.07 -5.96 -2.49
N ASP A 170 0.46 -6.99 -3.16
CA ASP A 170 -0.21 -8.27 -3.38
C ASP A 170 0.27 -9.27 -2.32
N HIS A 171 -0.59 -9.60 -1.35
CA HIS A 171 -0.26 -10.42 -0.20
C HIS A 171 -0.62 -11.89 -0.44
N ARG A 172 0.30 -12.78 -0.04
CA ARG A 172 0.15 -14.24 -0.09
C ARG A 172 0.38 -14.83 1.30
N ALA A 173 0.33 -16.16 1.43
CA ALA A 173 0.48 -16.82 2.72
C ALA A 173 1.81 -16.53 3.43
N ASP A 174 2.89 -16.40 2.67
CA ASP A 174 4.26 -16.30 3.19
C ASP A 174 4.95 -14.96 2.94
N ASN A 175 4.40 -14.14 2.04
CA ASN A 175 5.04 -12.89 1.63
C ASN A 175 4.07 -11.95 0.91
N HIS A 176 4.55 -10.73 0.62
CA HIS A 176 3.89 -9.82 -0.31
C HIS A 176 4.82 -9.41 -1.45
N GLU A 177 4.22 -9.01 -2.55
CA GLU A 177 4.89 -8.42 -3.70
C GLU A 177 4.47 -6.97 -3.85
N LEU A 178 5.43 -6.05 -3.96
CA LEU A 178 5.18 -4.66 -4.32
C LEU A 178 4.97 -4.59 -5.83
N ARG A 179 3.81 -4.13 -6.27
CA ARG A 179 3.44 -4.03 -7.69
C ARG A 179 3.27 -2.60 -8.13
N PHE A 180 3.92 -2.24 -9.22
CA PHE A 180 3.74 -0.97 -9.92
C PHE A 180 2.88 -1.21 -11.17
N GLY A 181 1.74 -0.53 -11.25
CA GLY A 181 0.82 -0.57 -12.39
C GLY A 181 0.56 0.82 -12.94
N HIS A 182 0.21 0.93 -14.22
CA HIS A 182 -0.13 2.21 -14.86
C HIS A 182 -1.52 2.20 -15.52
N GLN A 183 -2.14 1.04 -15.69
CA GLN A 183 -3.46 0.91 -16.31
C GLN A 183 -4.45 0.25 -15.36
N SER A 184 -5.48 0.99 -14.95
CA SER A 184 -6.54 0.45 -14.10
C SER A 184 -7.35 -0.68 -14.77
N ILE A 185 -7.43 -0.68 -16.11
CA ILE A 185 -8.15 -1.70 -16.89
C ILE A 185 -7.48 -3.09 -16.80
N ALA A 186 -6.19 -3.14 -16.48
CA ALA A 186 -5.46 -4.40 -16.26
C ALA A 186 -5.64 -4.95 -14.85
N SER A 187 -6.24 -4.19 -13.95
CA SER A 187 -6.48 -4.62 -12.58
C SER A 187 -7.56 -5.70 -12.48
N PRO A 188 -7.38 -6.72 -11.65
CA PRO A 188 -8.37 -7.77 -11.48
C PRO A 188 -9.67 -7.21 -10.86
N ILE A 189 -10.81 -7.73 -11.30
CA ILE A 189 -12.11 -7.42 -10.68
C ILE A 189 -12.15 -8.13 -9.32
N LEU A 190 -12.28 -7.36 -8.24
CA LEU A 190 -12.34 -7.88 -6.87
C LEU A 190 -13.68 -8.54 -6.51
N GLY A 191 -14.69 -8.47 -7.40
CA GLY A 191 -16.02 -8.99 -7.15
C GLY A 191 -16.97 -7.94 -6.58
N THR A 192 -18.08 -8.40 -5.99
CA THR A 192 -19.15 -7.55 -5.44
C THR A 192 -19.03 -7.50 -3.92
N LEU A 193 -19.02 -6.29 -3.35
CA LEU A 193 -19.08 -6.07 -1.91
C LEU A 193 -20.49 -5.61 -1.52
N THR A 194 -21.07 -6.25 -0.51
CA THR A 194 -22.36 -5.84 0.05
C THR A 194 -22.19 -4.57 0.87
N TYR A 195 -23.01 -3.55 0.59
CA TYR A 195 -23.06 -2.33 1.39
C TYR A 195 -24.08 -2.48 2.53
N ASN A 196 -23.64 -2.22 3.77
CA ASN A 196 -24.50 -2.21 4.95
C ASN A 196 -24.19 -0.99 5.83
N ALA A 197 -24.96 0.08 5.67
CA ALA A 197 -24.76 1.34 6.41
C ALA A 197 -25.02 1.24 7.92
N LYS A 198 -25.76 0.23 8.38
CA LYS A 198 -26.12 0.03 9.79
C LYS A 198 -25.72 -1.37 10.24
N PRO A 199 -24.43 -1.61 10.41
CA PRO A 199 -23.97 -2.90 10.88
C PRO A 199 -24.33 -3.07 12.36
N ALA A 200 -25.45 -3.72 12.64
CA ALA A 200 -25.85 -4.10 13.98
C ALA A 200 -25.66 -5.61 14.16
N GLY A 201 -25.08 -6.01 15.28
CA GLY A 201 -24.91 -7.42 15.64
C GLY A 201 -23.69 -8.10 15.01
N ASP A 202 -23.66 -9.41 15.20
CA ASP A 202 -22.61 -10.29 14.68
C ASP A 202 -22.75 -10.45 13.15
N ARG A 203 -21.66 -10.35 12.41
CA ARG A 203 -21.66 -10.37 10.95
C ARG A 203 -21.12 -11.69 10.45
N SER A 204 -21.89 -12.36 9.62
CA SER A 204 -21.47 -13.59 8.96
C SER A 204 -20.65 -13.39 7.68
N PHE A 205 -20.52 -12.14 7.19
CA PHE A 205 -19.79 -11.83 5.96
C PHE A 205 -19.17 -10.45 5.99
N ALA A 206 -18.10 -10.26 5.20
CA ALA A 206 -17.48 -8.97 5.01
C ALA A 206 -18.39 -8.00 4.26
N CYS A 207 -18.57 -6.80 4.77
CA CYS A 207 -19.41 -5.78 4.14
C CYS A 207 -18.76 -4.41 4.18
N LEU A 208 -19.10 -3.57 3.20
CA LEU A 208 -18.78 -2.16 3.19
C LEU A 208 -19.82 -1.43 4.04
N TRP A 209 -19.39 -0.73 5.08
CA TRP A 209 -20.31 0.00 5.97
C TRP A 209 -20.26 1.52 5.75
N ARG A 210 -19.22 2.01 5.08
CA ARG A 210 -19.05 3.42 4.72
C ARG A 210 -18.38 3.52 3.37
N PHE A 211 -18.91 4.39 2.53
CA PHE A 211 -18.36 4.75 1.23
C PHE A 211 -18.43 6.26 1.08
N ASP A 212 -17.28 6.91 1.04
CA ASP A 212 -17.17 8.35 0.84
C ASP A 212 -16.63 8.61 -0.57
N TYR A 213 -17.40 9.34 -1.36
CA TYR A 213 -16.99 9.77 -2.69
C TYR A 213 -16.89 11.28 -2.73
N CYS A 214 -15.75 11.80 -3.15
CA CYS A 214 -15.49 13.23 -3.23
C CYS A 214 -15.00 13.62 -4.62
N ARG A 215 -15.60 14.63 -5.21
CA ARG A 215 -15.10 15.32 -6.41
C ARG A 215 -14.47 16.63 -6.03
N LYS A 216 -13.31 16.91 -6.61
CA LYS A 216 -12.60 18.19 -6.43
C LYS A 216 -12.45 18.87 -7.78
N VAL A 217 -12.56 20.19 -7.79
CA VAL A 217 -12.17 21.00 -8.95
C VAL A 217 -10.67 20.85 -9.13
N THR A 218 -10.26 20.49 -10.34
CA THR A 218 -8.86 20.31 -10.71
C THR A 218 -8.59 20.91 -12.09
N THR A 219 -7.32 21.03 -12.44
CA THR A 219 -6.90 21.50 -13.75
C THR A 219 -7.40 20.56 -14.84
N THR A 220 -8.06 21.12 -15.86
CA THR A 220 -8.60 20.36 -17.01
C THR A 220 -7.61 20.25 -18.16
N SER A 221 -6.63 21.14 -18.23
CA SER A 221 -5.59 21.12 -19.26
C SER A 221 -4.25 21.50 -18.66
N GLN A 222 -3.20 20.88 -19.14
CA GLN A 222 -1.83 21.19 -18.77
C GLN A 222 -0.99 21.26 -20.04
N THR A 223 -0.17 22.31 -20.12
CA THR A 223 0.82 22.48 -21.18
C THR A 223 2.20 22.48 -20.53
N LEU A 224 3.05 21.59 -20.97
CA LEU A 224 4.46 21.52 -20.57
C LEU A 224 5.32 21.91 -21.76
N ARG A 225 6.32 22.74 -21.51
CA ARG A 225 7.29 23.14 -22.52
C ARG A 225 8.69 22.97 -21.97
N ASP A 226 9.54 22.31 -22.75
CA ASP A 226 10.93 22.09 -22.41
C ASP A 226 11.84 22.66 -23.51
N TYR A 227 13.14 22.64 -23.27
CA TYR A 227 14.16 23.11 -24.17
C TYR A 227 15.37 22.16 -24.15
N THR A 228 15.87 21.83 -25.37
CA THR A 228 17.14 21.09 -25.47
C THR A 228 18.16 21.92 -26.30
N PHE A 229 19.36 22.06 -25.77
CA PHE A 229 20.46 22.74 -26.47
C PHE A 229 21.00 21.90 -27.62
N LEU A 230 20.77 20.60 -27.66
CA LEU A 230 21.19 19.71 -28.74
C LEU A 230 20.41 19.95 -30.03
N ASN A 231 19.15 20.34 -29.91
CA ASN A 231 18.29 20.69 -31.03
C ASN A 231 17.37 21.88 -30.68
N PRO A 232 17.91 23.11 -30.66
CA PRO A 232 17.19 24.28 -30.11
C PRO A 232 15.92 24.66 -30.89
N ASN A 233 15.78 24.18 -32.13
CA ASN A 233 14.58 24.43 -32.96
C ASN A 233 13.50 23.36 -32.81
N TYR A 234 13.76 22.32 -32.04
CA TYR A 234 12.77 21.26 -31.81
C TYR A 234 11.71 21.73 -30.81
N ASN A 235 10.45 21.62 -31.21
CA ASN A 235 9.33 22.02 -30.35
C ASN A 235 9.05 20.92 -29.33
N LEU A 236 9.41 21.16 -28.08
CA LEU A 236 9.15 20.28 -26.91
C LEU A 236 7.91 20.77 -26.14
N GLU A 237 6.88 21.25 -26.84
CA GLU A 237 5.60 21.59 -26.21
C GLU A 237 4.64 20.39 -26.26
N HIS A 238 4.16 19.95 -25.10
CA HIS A 238 3.20 18.89 -24.95
C HIS A 238 1.97 19.41 -24.21
N GLN A 239 0.79 19.10 -24.75
CA GLN A 239 -0.49 19.46 -24.13
C GLN A 239 -1.27 18.21 -23.80
N HIS A 240 -1.86 18.19 -22.63
CA HIS A 240 -2.78 17.15 -22.20
C HIS A 240 -4.09 17.76 -21.70
N HIS A 241 -5.22 17.21 -22.15
CA HIS A 241 -6.54 17.57 -21.69
C HIS A 241 -7.14 16.40 -20.91
N SER A 242 -7.62 16.65 -19.70
CA SER A 242 -8.30 15.64 -18.87
C SER A 242 -9.59 15.20 -19.55
N GLN A 243 -9.80 13.90 -19.70
CA GLN A 243 -11.06 13.32 -20.20
C GLN A 243 -12.17 13.30 -19.13
N ALA A 244 -11.87 13.67 -17.90
CA ALA A 244 -12.82 13.61 -16.78
C ALA A 244 -13.99 14.61 -16.88
N SER A 245 -14.00 15.51 -17.87
CA SER A 245 -15.08 16.50 -18.06
C SER A 245 -16.37 15.93 -18.66
N ALA A 246 -16.36 14.68 -19.12
CA ALA A 246 -17.50 14.08 -19.84
C ALA A 246 -18.43 13.24 -18.96
N LEU A 247 -18.11 12.96 -17.69
CA LEU A 247 -18.99 12.20 -16.82
C LEU A 247 -20.08 13.10 -16.23
N THR A 248 -21.29 12.96 -16.71
CA THR A 248 -22.48 13.58 -16.10
C THR A 248 -22.82 12.87 -14.77
N ASP A 249 -23.48 13.54 -13.84
CA ASP A 249 -23.86 12.96 -12.55
C ASP A 249 -24.74 11.70 -12.68
N SER A 250 -25.51 11.59 -13.79
CA SER A 250 -26.33 10.43 -14.10
C SER A 250 -25.51 9.18 -14.45
N ASP A 251 -24.36 9.33 -15.11
CA ASP A 251 -23.53 8.20 -15.53
C ASP A 251 -22.72 7.64 -14.35
N THR A 252 -22.37 8.49 -13.39
CA THR A 252 -21.59 8.07 -12.22
C THR A 252 -22.41 7.25 -11.24
N SER A 253 -23.68 7.61 -11.00
CA SER A 253 -24.56 6.88 -10.09
C SER A 253 -24.91 5.49 -10.62
N LYS A 254 -25.10 5.34 -11.93
CA LYS A 254 -25.40 4.05 -12.55
C LYS A 254 -24.22 3.08 -12.54
N ASN A 255 -23.01 3.59 -12.79
CA ASN A 255 -21.82 2.73 -12.86
C ASN A 255 -21.30 2.28 -11.49
N PHE A 256 -21.56 3.06 -10.42
CA PHE A 256 -21.09 2.72 -9.08
C PHE A 256 -22.10 1.96 -8.22
N LEU A 257 -23.40 2.12 -8.47
CA LEU A 257 -24.42 1.50 -7.61
C LEU A 257 -25.03 0.23 -8.20
N GLY A 258 -24.71 -0.12 -9.46
CA GLY A 258 -25.30 -1.32 -10.09
C GLY A 258 -26.84 -1.33 -10.03
N ILE A 259 -27.46 -0.14 -10.12
CA ILE A 259 -28.90 0.01 -10.14
C ILE A 259 -29.30 0.10 -11.62
N ASP A 260 -29.77 -1.02 -12.16
CA ASP A 260 -30.62 -1.07 -13.35
C ASP A 260 -32.05 -0.69 -12.98
#